data_0f8025a12e0c0a5233fada523e85343b
#
_entry.id   0f8025a12e0c0a5233fada523e85343b
#
_cell.length_a   1.000
_cell.length_b   1.000
_cell.length_c   1.000
_cell.angle_alpha   90.00
_cell.angle_beta   90.00
_cell.angle_gamma   90.00
#
_symmetry.space_group_name_H-M   'P 1'
#
loop_
_entity.id
_entity.type
_entity.pdbx_description
1 polymer ?
#
loop_
_entity_poly.entity_id
_entity_poly.type
_entity_poly.pdbx_seq_one_letter_code
_entity_poly.pdbx_strand_id
1 'polypeptide(L)'
;PVCLGGFENGVHISDVTMVVEGENPPMEILGGGAAPASEVDLAVANLVVPEIEDGACLQLGIGSMPSAIGKMIAESDLKDLGVHTEMYVDAFVDMSMAGRITGARKPFDRGRQTYAFAAGTQKLYDFLNNNPECMAAPVNYVNDIARVSQIDKFTSINGAVDIDLFGQVSSESSGVNHISGAGGQQDFVMGAYLAKGGKSFICCSSSFLDKKSGQLKSRIRPTLVEGSVVTATRTNLHWIVTEYGKFNVKGKSTWERAEGLIGLAHPQFREELIAEAEKMHIWRRSNKR
;
A
#
# COMPACT_ATOMS: atom_id res chain seq x y z
N PRO A 1 -28.19 1.17 -3.73
CA PRO A 1 -27.53 2.47 -3.57
C PRO A 1 -27.02 2.64 -2.14
N VAL A 2 -25.86 3.27 -2.01
CA VAL A 2 -25.21 3.55 -0.73
C VAL A 2 -25.25 5.06 -0.50
N CYS A 3 -25.69 5.51 0.67
CA CYS A 3 -25.65 6.90 1.05
C CYS A 3 -24.31 7.21 1.74
N LEU A 4 -23.41 7.93 1.06
CA LEU A 4 -22.11 8.28 1.58
C LEU A 4 -22.12 9.64 2.26
N GLY A 5 -21.61 9.72 3.49
CA GLY A 5 -21.27 10.98 4.12
C GLY A 5 -20.02 11.59 3.51
N GLY A 6 -19.83 12.92 3.66
CA GLY A 6 -18.65 13.62 3.17
C GLY A 6 -18.99 14.95 2.51
N PHE A 7 -18.14 15.40 1.58
CA PHE A 7 -18.36 16.63 0.83
C PHE A 7 -17.98 16.44 -0.66
N GLU A 8 -18.56 17.26 -1.51
CA GLU A 8 -18.41 17.18 -2.99
C GLU A 8 -18.72 15.78 -3.56
N ASN A 9 -19.65 15.05 -2.93
CA ASN A 9 -20.10 13.72 -3.36
C ASN A 9 -21.29 13.82 -4.32
N GLY A 10 -21.92 14.96 -4.42
CA GLY A 10 -23.06 15.25 -5.29
C GLY A 10 -22.61 16.00 -6.52
N VAL A 11 -23.18 15.67 -7.68
CA VAL A 11 -22.97 16.38 -8.95
C VAL A 11 -24.29 17.00 -9.35
N HIS A 12 -24.27 18.31 -9.63
CA HIS A 12 -25.48 18.97 -10.15
C HIS A 12 -25.70 18.56 -11.60
N ILE A 13 -26.97 18.41 -11.99
CA ILE A 13 -27.33 17.95 -13.35
C ILE A 13 -26.76 18.86 -14.46
N SER A 14 -26.56 20.14 -14.19
CA SER A 14 -25.97 21.09 -15.17
C SER A 14 -24.48 20.78 -15.48
N ASP A 15 -23.81 20.04 -14.60
CA ASP A 15 -22.40 19.69 -14.74
C ASP A 15 -22.20 18.35 -15.47
N VAL A 16 -23.31 17.68 -15.79
CA VAL A 16 -23.32 16.39 -16.47
C VAL A 16 -23.38 16.59 -17.98
N THR A 17 -22.38 16.10 -18.70
CA THR A 17 -22.32 16.19 -20.16
C THR A 17 -23.37 15.34 -20.85
N MET A 18 -23.66 14.15 -20.31
CA MET A 18 -24.57 13.17 -20.89
C MET A 18 -25.18 12.31 -19.81
N VAL A 19 -26.50 12.08 -19.89
CA VAL A 19 -27.20 11.09 -19.07
C VAL A 19 -27.55 9.91 -19.97
N VAL A 20 -27.15 8.70 -19.56
CA VAL A 20 -27.51 7.46 -20.24
C VAL A 20 -28.51 6.71 -19.37
N GLU A 21 -29.72 6.51 -19.88
CA GLU A 21 -30.76 5.72 -19.21
C GLU A 21 -30.75 4.29 -19.76
N GLY A 22 -30.89 3.31 -18.89
CA GLY A 22 -30.87 1.90 -19.25
C GLY A 22 -31.32 1.02 -18.09
N GLU A 23 -31.16 -0.29 -18.22
CA GLU A 23 -31.59 -1.27 -17.20
C GLU A 23 -30.77 -1.21 -15.89
N ASN A 24 -29.77 -0.39 -15.79
CA ASN A 24 -28.94 -0.16 -14.58
C ASN A 24 -28.74 -1.44 -13.73
N PRO A 25 -28.14 -2.52 -14.26
CA PRO A 25 -27.88 -3.71 -13.47
C PRO A 25 -26.98 -3.35 -12.30
N PRO A 26 -27.10 -3.99 -11.14
CA PRO A 26 -26.16 -3.78 -10.04
C PRO A 26 -24.74 -3.99 -10.54
N MET A 27 -23.85 -3.07 -10.18
CA MET A 27 -22.42 -3.27 -10.46
C MET A 27 -21.93 -4.51 -9.69
N GLU A 28 -21.09 -5.31 -10.34
CA GLU A 28 -20.42 -6.39 -9.64
C GLU A 28 -19.61 -5.84 -8.47
N ILE A 29 -19.66 -6.53 -7.34
CA ILE A 29 -18.87 -6.16 -6.16
C ILE A 29 -17.39 -6.35 -6.50
N LEU A 30 -16.66 -5.26 -6.60
CA LEU A 30 -15.21 -5.30 -6.80
C LEU A 30 -14.55 -5.83 -5.52
N GLY A 31 -13.81 -6.93 -5.65
CA GLY A 31 -13.07 -7.50 -4.53
C GLY A 31 -13.83 -8.54 -3.72
N GLY A 32 -14.81 -9.22 -4.31
CA GLY A 32 -15.53 -10.32 -3.68
C GLY A 32 -14.59 -11.41 -3.15
N GLY A 33 -14.24 -11.32 -1.86
CA GLY A 33 -13.41 -12.24 -1.14
C GLY A 33 -11.93 -12.16 -1.50
N ALA A 34 -11.13 -11.44 -0.72
CA ALA A 34 -9.68 -11.61 -0.78
C ALA A 34 -9.36 -13.11 -0.59
N ALA A 35 -8.50 -13.67 -1.43
CA ALA A 35 -8.01 -15.03 -1.22
C ALA A 35 -7.49 -15.16 0.23
N PRO A 36 -7.61 -16.33 0.86
CA PRO A 36 -7.04 -16.54 2.18
C PRO A 36 -5.57 -16.08 2.21
N ALA A 37 -5.17 -15.41 3.30
CA ALA A 37 -3.80 -14.96 3.46
C ALA A 37 -2.84 -16.17 3.37
N SER A 38 -1.82 -16.04 2.52
CA SER A 38 -0.76 -17.04 2.42
C SER A 38 0.19 -16.95 3.63
N GLU A 39 1.04 -17.97 3.81
CA GLU A 39 2.10 -17.93 4.83
C GLU A 39 3.04 -16.74 4.63
N VAL A 40 3.30 -16.35 3.37
CA VAL A 40 4.08 -15.17 3.01
C VAL A 40 3.38 -13.89 3.46
N ASP A 41 2.09 -13.76 3.22
CA ASP A 41 1.31 -12.59 3.66
C ASP A 41 1.34 -12.44 5.19
N LEU A 42 1.20 -13.56 5.91
CA LEU A 42 1.26 -13.57 7.38
C LEU A 42 2.67 -13.23 7.90
N ALA A 43 3.72 -13.74 7.25
CA ALA A 43 5.10 -13.42 7.61
C ALA A 43 5.38 -11.91 7.46
N VAL A 44 4.93 -11.31 6.35
CA VAL A 44 5.05 -9.86 6.13
C VAL A 44 4.22 -9.07 7.15
N ALA A 45 2.99 -9.50 7.44
CA ALA A 45 2.15 -8.85 8.43
C ALA A 45 2.79 -8.83 9.83
N ASN A 46 3.41 -9.94 10.24
CA ASN A 46 4.17 -10.05 11.49
C ASN A 46 5.37 -9.09 11.56
N LEU A 47 5.93 -8.67 10.43
CA LEU A 47 7.03 -7.70 10.39
C LEU A 47 6.54 -6.25 10.40
N VAL A 48 5.36 -5.97 9.82
CA VAL A 48 4.82 -4.61 9.67
C VAL A 48 4.03 -4.17 10.89
N VAL A 49 3.14 -5.00 11.42
CA VAL A 49 2.22 -4.61 12.50
C VAL A 49 2.94 -4.09 13.77
N PRO A 50 4.06 -4.67 14.22
CA PRO A 50 4.82 -4.15 15.35
C PRO A 50 5.42 -2.75 15.14
N GLU A 51 5.49 -2.26 13.89
CA GLU A 51 5.97 -0.92 13.58
C GLU A 51 4.88 0.15 13.67
N ILE A 52 3.62 -0.26 13.79
CA ILE A 52 2.47 0.65 13.90
C ILE A 52 2.29 1.02 15.36
N GLU A 53 2.14 2.31 15.61
CA GLU A 53 1.98 2.86 16.95
C GLU A 53 0.54 3.26 17.22
N ASP A 54 0.17 3.32 18.50
CA ASP A 54 -1.11 3.90 18.91
C ASP A 54 -1.28 5.32 18.34
N GLY A 55 -2.46 5.57 17.80
CA GLY A 55 -2.81 6.83 17.17
C GLY A 55 -2.25 7.05 15.77
N ALA A 56 -1.61 6.05 15.18
CA ALA A 56 -1.22 6.10 13.76
C ALA A 56 -2.45 6.29 12.87
N CYS A 57 -2.28 7.03 11.78
CA CYS A 57 -3.31 7.15 10.75
C CYS A 57 -2.92 6.30 9.54
N LEU A 58 -3.83 5.44 9.11
CA LEU A 58 -3.53 4.36 8.16
C LEU A 58 -4.03 4.67 6.74
N GLN A 59 -3.22 4.29 5.76
CA GLN A 59 -3.60 4.05 4.37
C GLN A 59 -3.20 2.61 4.03
N LEU A 60 -4.13 1.86 3.46
CA LEU A 60 -3.91 0.48 2.98
C LEU A 60 -4.15 0.40 1.48
N GLY A 61 -3.24 -0.27 0.78
CA GLY A 61 -3.44 -0.69 -0.60
C GLY A 61 -4.38 -1.89 -0.70
N ILE A 62 -4.53 -2.40 -1.92
CA ILE A 62 -5.36 -3.56 -2.25
C ILE A 62 -4.52 -4.84 -2.33
N GLY A 63 -5.18 -6.00 -2.20
CA GLY A 63 -4.58 -7.32 -2.34
C GLY A 63 -4.53 -8.12 -1.04
N SER A 64 -4.09 -9.38 -1.15
CA SER A 64 -4.06 -10.33 -0.02
C SER A 64 -3.16 -9.84 1.13
N MET A 65 -2.02 -9.27 0.82
CA MET A 65 -1.03 -8.84 1.80
C MET A 65 -1.49 -7.63 2.63
N PRO A 66 -1.96 -6.49 2.06
CA PRO A 66 -2.58 -5.42 2.84
C PRO A 66 -3.81 -5.90 3.64
N SER A 67 -4.60 -6.83 3.10
CA SER A 67 -5.74 -7.41 3.82
C SER A 67 -5.30 -8.24 5.03
N ALA A 68 -4.24 -9.04 4.90
CA ALA A 68 -3.66 -9.81 6.01
C ALA A 68 -3.13 -8.89 7.13
N ILE A 69 -2.42 -7.82 6.73
CA ILE A 69 -1.92 -6.81 7.68
C ILE A 69 -3.10 -6.15 8.41
N GLY A 70 -4.13 -5.73 7.68
CA GLY A 70 -5.31 -5.10 8.24
C GLY A 70 -6.08 -5.99 9.22
N LYS A 71 -6.23 -7.27 8.91
CA LYS A 71 -6.82 -8.26 9.82
C LYS A 71 -5.99 -8.40 11.10
N MET A 72 -4.68 -8.51 11.00
CA MET A 72 -3.80 -8.60 12.16
C MET A 72 -3.85 -7.32 13.02
N ILE A 73 -4.00 -6.13 12.43
CA ILE A 73 -4.23 -4.87 13.15
C ILE A 73 -5.55 -4.94 13.92
N ALA A 74 -6.64 -5.42 13.29
CA ALA A 74 -7.93 -5.57 13.96
C ALA A 74 -7.87 -6.49 15.19
N GLU A 75 -7.04 -7.54 15.12
CA GLU A 75 -6.82 -8.50 16.20
C GLU A 75 -5.79 -8.02 17.25
N SER A 76 -5.07 -6.94 17.01
CA SER A 76 -4.05 -6.37 17.89
C SER A 76 -4.63 -5.55 19.03
N ASP A 77 -3.77 -5.08 19.95
CA ASP A 77 -4.13 -4.16 21.04
C ASP A 77 -3.95 -2.68 20.69
N LEU A 78 -3.69 -2.35 19.41
CA LEU A 78 -3.52 -0.99 18.93
C LEU A 78 -4.77 -0.14 19.19
N LYS A 79 -4.56 1.14 19.52
CA LYS A 79 -5.61 2.07 19.94
C LYS A 79 -5.55 3.39 19.19
N ASP A 80 -6.70 4.05 19.13
CA ASP A 80 -6.85 5.40 18.59
C ASP A 80 -6.36 5.57 17.15
N LEU A 81 -6.42 4.52 16.35
CA LEU A 81 -6.01 4.60 14.95
C LEU A 81 -6.93 5.57 14.18
N GLY A 82 -6.38 6.20 13.18
CA GLY A 82 -7.10 7.00 12.18
C GLY A 82 -7.10 6.33 10.83
N VAL A 83 -7.99 6.77 9.95
CA VAL A 83 -8.02 6.38 8.53
C VAL A 83 -8.00 7.62 7.67
N HIS A 84 -7.06 7.64 6.71
CA HIS A 84 -7.01 8.61 5.62
C HIS A 84 -6.38 7.88 4.42
N THR A 85 -7.23 7.42 3.51
CA THR A 85 -6.86 6.45 2.47
C THR A 85 -7.54 6.79 1.15
N GLU A 86 -6.91 6.50 0.03
CA GLU A 86 -7.56 6.64 -1.28
C GLU A 86 -8.73 5.66 -1.38
N MET A 87 -8.45 4.37 -1.24
CA MET A 87 -9.46 3.31 -1.29
C MET A 87 -9.80 2.84 0.12
N TYR A 88 -11.08 2.81 0.46
CA TYR A 88 -11.59 2.18 1.67
C TYR A 88 -11.81 0.69 1.41
N VAL A 89 -11.24 -0.17 2.25
CA VAL A 89 -11.25 -1.64 2.07
C VAL A 89 -11.84 -2.34 3.30
N ASP A 90 -12.25 -3.61 3.16
CA ASP A 90 -12.88 -4.41 4.24
C ASP A 90 -12.07 -4.43 5.54
N ALA A 91 -10.74 -4.38 5.47
CA ALA A 91 -9.88 -4.35 6.64
C ALA A 91 -10.17 -3.18 7.60
N PHE A 92 -10.57 -2.01 7.07
CA PHE A 92 -10.97 -0.88 7.91
C PHE A 92 -12.29 -1.12 8.62
N VAL A 93 -13.22 -1.86 7.99
CA VAL A 93 -14.46 -2.29 8.65
C VAL A 93 -14.13 -3.21 9.83
N ASP A 94 -13.24 -4.18 9.62
CA ASP A 94 -12.84 -5.11 10.69
C ASP A 94 -12.17 -4.37 11.86
N MET A 95 -11.27 -3.43 11.58
CA MET A 95 -10.62 -2.59 12.60
C MET A 95 -11.62 -1.70 13.35
N SER A 96 -12.61 -1.14 12.63
CA SER A 96 -13.67 -0.31 13.25
C SER A 96 -14.55 -1.14 14.17
N MET A 97 -15.00 -2.31 13.72
CA MET A 97 -15.81 -3.24 14.52
C MET A 97 -15.04 -3.76 15.74
N ALA A 98 -13.72 -3.90 15.64
CA ALA A 98 -12.84 -4.25 16.76
C ALA A 98 -12.52 -3.06 17.69
N GLY A 99 -13.03 -1.85 17.40
CA GLY A 99 -12.81 -0.64 18.21
C GLY A 99 -11.39 -0.08 18.13
N ARG A 100 -10.64 -0.38 17.07
CA ARG A 100 -9.26 0.11 16.90
C ARG A 100 -9.22 1.52 16.32
N ILE A 101 -10.25 1.92 15.57
CA ILE A 101 -10.30 3.20 14.86
C ILE A 101 -11.20 4.17 15.64
N THR A 102 -10.62 5.29 16.05
CA THR A 102 -11.36 6.41 16.67
C THR A 102 -11.18 7.71 15.86
N GLY A 103 -10.09 7.83 15.10
CA GLY A 103 -9.74 9.08 14.42
C GLY A 103 -9.45 10.25 15.36
N ALA A 104 -9.37 10.02 16.67
CA ALA A 104 -9.29 11.07 17.70
C ALA A 104 -8.00 11.89 17.61
N ARG A 105 -6.90 11.30 17.09
CA ARG A 105 -5.59 11.95 16.98
C ARG A 105 -5.32 12.58 15.62
N LYS A 106 -6.26 12.56 14.69
CA LYS A 106 -6.13 13.26 13.41
C LYS A 106 -6.12 14.78 13.63
N PRO A 107 -5.25 15.56 12.95
CA PRO A 107 -5.21 17.03 13.09
C PRO A 107 -6.42 17.71 12.45
N PHE A 108 -7.01 17.08 11.42
CA PHE A 108 -8.24 17.47 10.73
C PHE A 108 -9.10 16.24 10.49
N ASP A 109 -10.36 16.42 10.09
CA ASP A 109 -11.34 15.32 9.93
C ASP A 109 -11.37 14.41 11.17
N ARG A 110 -11.28 15.03 12.36
CA ARG A 110 -11.20 14.29 13.62
C ARG A 110 -12.46 13.45 13.84
N GLY A 111 -12.29 12.18 14.22
CA GLY A 111 -13.38 11.23 14.39
C GLY A 111 -13.97 10.73 13.06
N ARG A 112 -13.34 11.06 11.93
CA ARG A 112 -13.77 10.62 10.59
C ARG A 112 -12.75 9.72 9.93
N GLN A 113 -13.24 8.71 9.25
CA GLN A 113 -12.48 7.84 8.36
C GLN A 113 -12.58 8.40 6.94
N THR A 114 -11.51 9.08 6.50
CA THR A 114 -11.51 9.83 5.24
C THR A 114 -11.03 8.94 4.09
N TYR A 115 -11.77 8.92 2.98
CA TYR A 115 -11.42 8.13 1.79
C TYR A 115 -11.96 8.78 0.51
N ALA A 116 -11.38 8.42 -0.66
CA ALA A 116 -11.84 8.92 -1.95
C ALA A 116 -12.90 8.01 -2.58
N PHE A 117 -12.69 6.70 -2.53
CA PHE A 117 -13.63 5.70 -3.02
C PHE A 117 -13.49 4.40 -2.22
N ALA A 118 -14.38 3.46 -2.45
CA ALA A 118 -14.41 2.21 -1.71
C ALA A 118 -14.58 1.00 -2.63
N ALA A 119 -13.89 -0.10 -2.30
CA ALA A 119 -14.08 -1.37 -2.96
C ALA A 119 -13.89 -2.52 -1.97
N GLY A 120 -14.85 -3.42 -1.92
CA GLY A 120 -14.83 -4.55 -1.00
C GLY A 120 -16.07 -5.41 -1.09
N THR A 121 -16.38 -6.14 -0.03
CA THR A 121 -17.54 -7.01 0.08
C THR A 121 -18.83 -6.23 0.40
N GLN A 122 -19.97 -6.90 0.38
CA GLN A 122 -21.25 -6.30 0.80
C GLN A 122 -21.17 -5.72 2.22
N LYS A 123 -20.43 -6.37 3.12
CA LYS A 123 -20.18 -5.90 4.50
C LYS A 123 -19.62 -4.49 4.54
N LEU A 124 -18.67 -4.18 3.62
CA LEU A 124 -18.08 -2.85 3.52
C LEU A 124 -19.14 -1.81 3.09
N TYR A 125 -19.95 -2.10 2.09
CA TYR A 125 -20.97 -1.17 1.60
C TYR A 125 -22.08 -0.96 2.62
N ASP A 126 -22.47 -2.00 3.36
CA ASP A 126 -23.42 -1.89 4.47
C ASP A 126 -22.87 -1.02 5.60
N PHE A 127 -21.58 -1.15 5.91
CA PHE A 127 -20.89 -0.33 6.92
C PHE A 127 -20.81 1.14 6.52
N LEU A 128 -20.52 1.43 5.25
CA LEU A 128 -20.42 2.81 4.74
C LEU A 128 -21.78 3.50 4.63
N ASN A 129 -22.87 2.73 4.46
CA ASN A 129 -24.17 3.28 4.18
C ASN A 129 -24.70 4.11 5.37
N ASN A 130 -24.88 5.41 5.13
CA ASN A 130 -25.36 6.36 6.13
C ASN A 130 -24.54 6.36 7.44
N ASN A 131 -23.24 6.09 7.37
CA ASN A 131 -22.36 6.06 8.52
C ASN A 131 -21.66 7.42 8.72
N PRO A 132 -21.97 8.17 9.79
CA PRO A 132 -21.38 9.49 10.04
C PRO A 132 -19.88 9.46 10.37
N GLU A 133 -19.30 8.32 10.72
CA GLU A 133 -17.89 8.18 10.97
C GLU A 133 -17.07 8.09 9.66
N CYS A 134 -17.74 7.76 8.56
CA CYS A 134 -17.13 7.61 7.25
C CYS A 134 -17.31 8.89 6.42
N MET A 135 -16.23 9.36 5.80
CA MET A 135 -16.22 10.60 5.02
C MET A 135 -15.62 10.36 3.65
N ALA A 136 -16.46 10.27 2.64
CA ALA A 136 -16.03 10.31 1.25
C ALA A 136 -15.67 11.76 0.87
N ALA A 137 -14.53 11.94 0.22
CA ALA A 137 -14.03 13.24 -0.19
C ALA A 137 -13.35 13.14 -1.56
N PRO A 138 -13.23 14.23 -2.32
CA PRO A 138 -12.55 14.22 -3.61
C PRO A 138 -11.11 13.73 -3.51
N VAL A 139 -10.64 13.03 -4.55
CA VAL A 139 -9.29 12.44 -4.57
C VAL A 139 -8.18 13.50 -4.42
N ASN A 140 -8.37 14.70 -4.98
CA ASN A 140 -7.44 15.83 -4.80
C ASN A 140 -7.37 16.36 -3.36
N TYR A 141 -8.36 16.05 -2.51
CA TYR A 141 -8.32 16.31 -1.08
C TYR A 141 -7.63 15.17 -0.33
N VAL A 142 -7.98 13.92 -0.66
CA VAL A 142 -7.51 12.73 0.06
C VAL A 142 -6.05 12.44 -0.24
N ASN A 143 -5.64 12.53 -1.51
CA ASN A 143 -4.28 12.24 -1.96
C ASN A 143 -3.33 13.45 -1.89
N ASP A 144 -3.79 14.60 -1.37
CA ASP A 144 -2.94 15.79 -1.23
C ASP A 144 -1.78 15.51 -0.27
N ILE A 145 -0.57 15.47 -0.82
CA ILE A 145 0.67 15.21 -0.08
C ILE A 145 0.85 16.22 1.06
N ALA A 146 0.49 17.49 0.85
CA ALA A 146 0.60 18.52 1.87
C ALA A 146 -0.34 18.25 3.06
N ARG A 147 -1.54 17.68 2.82
CA ARG A 147 -2.46 17.25 3.88
C ARG A 147 -1.96 16.01 4.59
N VAL A 148 -1.62 14.98 3.83
CA VAL A 148 -1.12 13.72 4.40
C VAL A 148 0.10 13.95 5.28
N SER A 149 1.03 14.84 4.87
CA SER A 149 2.24 15.17 5.64
C SER A 149 1.98 15.85 6.99
N GLN A 150 0.79 16.42 7.20
CA GLN A 150 0.39 17.04 8.47
C GLN A 150 -0.13 16.03 9.50
N ILE A 151 -0.38 14.79 9.09
CA ILE A 151 -0.90 13.74 9.96
C ILE A 151 0.27 13.04 10.64
N ASP A 152 0.44 13.26 11.93
CA ASP A 152 1.48 12.59 12.72
C ASP A 152 1.33 11.06 12.64
N LYS A 153 2.45 10.35 12.59
CA LYS A 153 2.51 8.87 12.51
C LYS A 153 1.71 8.30 11.33
N PHE A 154 1.61 9.04 10.23
CA PHE A 154 0.93 8.53 9.04
C PHE A 154 1.63 7.26 8.53
N THR A 155 0.88 6.19 8.38
CA THR A 155 1.41 4.88 8.00
C THR A 155 0.76 4.41 6.69
N SER A 156 1.56 4.41 5.63
CA SER A 156 1.16 3.96 4.29
C SER A 156 1.66 2.55 4.04
N ILE A 157 0.77 1.63 3.62
CA ILE A 157 1.08 0.23 3.37
C ILE A 157 0.57 -0.16 2.00
N ASN A 158 1.48 -0.48 1.08
CA ASN A 158 1.17 -0.77 -0.31
C ASN A 158 1.92 -1.99 -0.84
N GLY A 159 1.36 -2.64 -1.86
CA GLY A 159 2.00 -3.73 -2.57
C GLY A 159 2.95 -3.24 -3.66
N ALA A 160 3.82 -4.14 -4.15
CA ALA A 160 4.67 -3.92 -5.31
C ALA A 160 4.72 -5.16 -6.21
N VAL A 161 5.02 -4.93 -7.49
CA VAL A 161 5.28 -5.98 -8.49
C VAL A 161 6.76 -6.36 -8.47
N ASP A 162 7.63 -5.38 -8.68
CA ASP A 162 9.09 -5.58 -8.71
C ASP A 162 9.80 -4.40 -8.01
N ILE A 163 10.96 -4.69 -7.43
CA ILE A 163 11.83 -3.71 -6.74
C ILE A 163 13.26 -3.94 -7.21
N ASP A 164 13.98 -2.90 -7.63
CA ASP A 164 15.38 -3.03 -8.01
C ASP A 164 16.38 -2.72 -6.88
N LEU A 165 17.64 -3.04 -7.10
CA LEU A 165 18.71 -2.86 -6.10
C LEU A 165 19.02 -1.39 -5.81
N PHE A 166 18.51 -0.44 -6.60
CA PHE A 166 18.59 0.99 -6.31
C PHE A 166 17.43 1.44 -5.39
N GLY A 167 16.40 0.61 -5.24
CA GLY A 167 15.20 0.90 -4.48
C GLY A 167 14.11 1.57 -5.30
N GLN A 168 14.11 1.43 -6.62
CA GLN A 168 12.98 1.81 -7.46
C GLN A 168 11.90 0.75 -7.38
N VAL A 169 10.63 1.15 -7.31
CA VAL A 169 9.49 0.26 -7.16
C VAL A 169 8.55 0.40 -8.34
N SER A 170 8.25 -0.71 -9.00
CA SER A 170 7.15 -0.83 -9.94
C SER A 170 5.97 -1.55 -9.28
N SER A 171 4.79 -0.93 -9.31
CA SER A 171 3.55 -1.50 -8.75
C SER A 171 2.45 -1.64 -9.79
N GLU A 172 2.59 -1.03 -10.95
CA GLU A 172 1.56 -0.90 -11.98
C GLU A 172 1.91 -1.59 -13.29
N SER A 173 3.16 -2.03 -13.45
CA SER A 173 3.60 -2.70 -14.69
C SER A 173 4.65 -3.78 -14.44
N SER A 174 4.82 -4.66 -15.42
CA SER A 174 5.96 -5.56 -15.55
C SER A 174 6.47 -5.47 -16.98
N GLY A 175 7.61 -4.82 -17.17
CA GLY A 175 8.04 -4.36 -18.48
C GLY A 175 7.01 -3.40 -19.08
N VAL A 176 6.73 -3.55 -20.36
CA VAL A 176 5.74 -2.75 -21.09
C VAL A 176 4.28 -3.15 -20.80
N ASN A 177 4.06 -4.21 -20.04
CA ASN A 177 2.71 -4.70 -19.75
C ASN A 177 2.15 -3.98 -18.51
N HIS A 178 1.19 -3.09 -18.71
CA HIS A 178 0.44 -2.47 -17.63
C HIS A 178 -0.48 -3.47 -16.93
N ILE A 179 -0.51 -3.41 -15.59
CA ILE A 179 -1.36 -4.22 -14.71
C ILE A 179 -2.48 -3.34 -14.16
N SER A 180 -2.17 -2.08 -13.87
CA SER A 180 -3.10 -1.09 -13.34
C SER A 180 -2.71 0.33 -13.78
N GLY A 181 -3.49 1.33 -13.40
CA GLY A 181 -3.05 2.72 -13.38
C GLY A 181 -2.12 3.00 -12.20
N ALA A 182 -1.57 4.22 -12.15
CA ALA A 182 -0.65 4.65 -11.10
C ALA A 182 -1.29 4.68 -9.70
N GLY A 183 -2.55 5.11 -9.58
CA GLY A 183 -3.22 5.35 -8.30
C GLY A 183 -2.47 6.35 -7.42
N GLY A 184 -2.81 6.39 -6.14
CA GLY A 184 -2.24 7.31 -5.15
C GLY A 184 -1.03 6.77 -4.39
N GLN A 185 -0.44 5.63 -4.77
CA GLN A 185 0.66 5.04 -4.01
C GLN A 185 1.81 6.03 -3.76
N GLN A 186 2.23 6.76 -4.79
CA GLN A 186 3.33 7.74 -4.66
C GLN A 186 2.95 8.90 -3.75
N ASP A 187 1.71 9.37 -3.78
CA ASP A 187 1.23 10.47 -2.94
C ASP A 187 1.32 10.10 -1.45
N PHE A 188 0.83 8.91 -1.10
CA PHE A 188 0.85 8.42 0.28
C PHE A 188 2.26 8.05 0.75
N VAL A 189 3.12 7.50 -0.13
CA VAL A 189 4.53 7.27 0.17
C VAL A 189 5.22 8.58 0.51
N MET A 190 5.03 9.63 -0.30
CA MET A 190 5.61 10.95 -0.05
C MET A 190 5.02 11.61 1.19
N GLY A 191 3.70 11.57 1.35
CA GLY A 191 3.03 12.10 2.53
C GLY A 191 3.55 11.46 3.82
N ALA A 192 3.66 10.14 3.85
CA ALA A 192 4.24 9.41 4.98
C ALA A 192 5.72 9.72 5.21
N TYR A 193 6.49 9.93 4.13
CA TYR A 193 7.91 10.29 4.23
C TYR A 193 8.12 11.64 4.90
N LEU A 194 7.22 12.60 4.67
CA LEU A 194 7.26 13.96 5.19
C LEU A 194 6.58 14.10 6.56
N ALA A 195 5.62 13.23 6.88
CA ALA A 195 4.87 13.27 8.13
C ALA A 195 5.77 13.00 9.34
N LYS A 196 5.53 13.72 10.44
CA LYS A 196 6.24 13.50 11.69
C LYS A 196 5.96 12.12 12.25
N GLY A 197 7.01 11.29 12.40
CA GLY A 197 6.88 9.88 12.79
C GLY A 197 6.19 9.00 11.74
N GLY A 198 6.02 9.51 10.52
CA GLY A 198 5.41 8.78 9.43
C GLY A 198 6.27 7.64 8.92
N LYS A 199 5.62 6.60 8.41
CA LYS A 199 6.27 5.39 7.85
C LYS A 199 5.54 4.96 6.59
N SER A 200 6.27 4.62 5.53
CA SER A 200 5.71 3.93 4.37
C SER A 200 6.32 2.54 4.24
N PHE A 201 5.48 1.55 4.01
CA PHE A 201 5.85 0.16 3.80
C PHE A 201 5.47 -0.25 2.39
N ILE A 202 6.46 -0.69 1.62
CA ILE A 202 6.26 -1.37 0.35
C ILE A 202 6.48 -2.85 0.59
N CYS A 203 5.42 -3.63 0.43
CA CYS A 203 5.35 -5.04 0.78
C CYS A 203 5.19 -5.90 -0.46
N CYS A 204 6.00 -6.94 -0.60
CA CYS A 204 5.82 -7.94 -1.65
C CYS A 204 6.34 -9.30 -1.20
N SER A 205 5.86 -10.38 -1.84
CA SER A 205 6.58 -11.65 -1.76
C SER A 205 7.95 -11.49 -2.44
N SER A 206 9.00 -12.13 -1.91
CA SER A 206 10.33 -12.04 -2.51
C SER A 206 10.42 -12.67 -3.90
N SER A 207 9.50 -13.58 -4.21
CA SER A 207 9.46 -14.35 -5.45
C SER A 207 8.03 -14.71 -5.87
N PHE A 208 7.87 -15.15 -7.09
CA PHE A 208 6.60 -15.67 -7.62
C PHE A 208 6.85 -16.79 -8.64
N LEU A 209 5.88 -17.69 -8.76
CA LEU A 209 5.90 -18.71 -9.80
C LEU A 209 5.35 -18.11 -11.11
N ASP A 210 6.19 -18.02 -12.12
CA ASP A 210 5.77 -17.58 -13.45
C ASP A 210 4.92 -18.68 -14.11
N LYS A 211 3.63 -18.41 -14.29
CA LYS A 211 2.66 -19.35 -14.86
C LYS A 211 3.00 -19.81 -16.28
N LYS A 212 3.74 -19.00 -17.05
CA LYS A 212 4.08 -19.33 -18.45
C LYS A 212 5.27 -20.29 -18.54
N SER A 213 6.29 -20.06 -17.74
CA SER A 213 7.52 -20.87 -17.77
C SER A 213 7.56 -21.96 -16.69
N GLY A 214 6.68 -21.91 -15.68
CA GLY A 214 6.73 -22.80 -14.51
C GLY A 214 7.94 -22.54 -13.60
N GLN A 215 8.69 -21.47 -13.81
CA GLN A 215 9.90 -21.15 -13.05
C GLN A 215 9.62 -20.16 -11.93
N LEU A 216 10.31 -20.34 -10.81
CA LEU A 216 10.36 -19.33 -9.74
C LEU A 216 11.16 -18.14 -10.23
N LYS A 217 10.64 -16.91 -10.03
CA LYS A 217 11.29 -15.66 -10.39
C LYS A 217 11.36 -14.72 -9.18
N SER A 218 12.46 -13.99 -9.06
CA SER A 218 12.63 -12.97 -8.02
C SER A 218 11.81 -11.71 -8.34
N ARG A 219 11.24 -11.09 -7.28
CA ARG A 219 10.70 -9.73 -7.35
C ARG A 219 11.71 -8.66 -6.97
N ILE A 220 12.78 -9.06 -6.27
CA ILE A 220 13.95 -8.21 -6.08
C ILE A 220 14.87 -8.41 -7.29
N ARG A 221 15.12 -7.36 -8.05
CA ARG A 221 15.81 -7.43 -9.34
C ARG A 221 17.07 -6.58 -9.34
N PRO A 222 18.09 -6.89 -10.18
CA PRO A 222 19.23 -6.01 -10.37
C PRO A 222 18.79 -4.61 -10.82
N THR A 223 17.98 -4.55 -11.86
CA THR A 223 17.26 -3.37 -12.39
C THR A 223 15.82 -3.78 -12.67
N LEU A 224 14.90 -2.83 -12.69
CA LEU A 224 13.54 -3.11 -13.15
C LEU A 224 13.58 -3.68 -14.58
N VAL A 225 12.60 -4.50 -14.92
CA VAL A 225 12.44 -5.00 -16.30
C VAL A 225 12.32 -3.83 -17.25
N GLU A 226 13.00 -3.90 -18.38
CA GLU A 226 12.99 -2.84 -19.40
C GLU A 226 11.54 -2.47 -19.77
N GLY A 227 11.24 -1.17 -19.78
CA GLY A 227 9.91 -0.63 -20.01
C GLY A 227 8.99 -0.60 -18.80
N SER A 228 9.41 -1.09 -17.63
CA SER A 228 8.61 -0.97 -16.41
C SER A 228 8.50 0.49 -15.95
N VAL A 229 7.30 0.85 -15.50
CA VAL A 229 7.04 2.17 -14.91
C VAL A 229 7.51 2.18 -13.47
N VAL A 230 8.21 3.24 -13.05
CA VAL A 230 8.57 3.48 -11.65
C VAL A 230 7.39 4.14 -10.97
N THR A 231 6.65 3.39 -10.18
CA THR A 231 5.49 3.90 -9.43
C THR A 231 5.93 4.69 -8.21
N ALA A 232 6.88 4.15 -7.43
CA ALA A 232 7.45 4.87 -6.30
C ALA A 232 8.96 5.05 -6.48
N THR A 233 9.41 6.31 -6.36
CA THR A 233 10.79 6.68 -6.63
C THR A 233 11.70 6.33 -5.45
N ARG A 234 12.94 5.93 -5.75
CA ARG A 234 13.96 5.57 -4.75
C ARG A 234 14.26 6.66 -3.72
N THR A 235 13.91 7.90 -4.00
CA THR A 235 14.21 9.06 -3.14
C THR A 235 13.23 9.20 -1.99
N ASN A 236 12.01 8.67 -2.14
CA ASN A 236 10.91 8.85 -1.18
C ASN A 236 10.54 7.57 -0.42
N LEU A 237 11.18 6.44 -0.75
CA LEU A 237 10.92 5.18 -0.07
C LEU A 237 11.44 5.18 1.37
N HIS A 238 10.72 4.46 2.23
CA HIS A 238 11.06 4.29 3.63
C HIS A 238 11.38 2.83 3.94
N TRP A 239 10.38 1.94 4.03
CA TRP A 239 10.57 0.53 4.33
C TRP A 239 10.19 -0.36 3.14
N ILE A 240 11.00 -1.35 2.87
CA ILE A 240 10.69 -2.47 1.98
C ILE A 240 10.63 -3.73 2.83
N VAL A 241 9.60 -4.55 2.59
CA VAL A 241 9.31 -5.74 3.41
C VAL A 241 9.00 -6.92 2.50
N THR A 242 9.67 -8.04 2.77
CA THR A 242 9.34 -9.36 2.22
C THR A 242 9.22 -10.36 3.38
N GLU A 243 8.87 -11.61 3.09
CA GLU A 243 8.84 -12.69 4.10
C GLU A 243 10.20 -12.96 4.74
N TYR A 244 11.30 -12.48 4.15
CA TYR A 244 12.66 -12.62 4.69
C TYR A 244 13.09 -11.47 5.59
N GLY A 245 12.26 -10.45 5.76
CA GLY A 245 12.56 -9.35 6.67
C GLY A 245 12.07 -7.99 6.18
N LYS A 246 12.53 -6.95 6.85
CA LYS A 246 12.27 -5.55 6.49
C LYS A 246 13.57 -4.77 6.48
N PHE A 247 13.66 -3.81 5.57
CA PHE A 247 14.84 -2.95 5.42
C PHE A 247 14.42 -1.49 5.21
N ASN A 248 15.01 -0.59 5.99
CA ASN A 248 14.79 0.83 5.86
C ASN A 248 15.77 1.40 4.84
N VAL A 249 15.26 1.84 3.68
CA VAL A 249 16.06 2.41 2.59
C VAL A 249 16.26 3.93 2.70
N LYS A 250 15.57 4.60 3.65
CA LYS A 250 15.66 6.05 3.84
C LYS A 250 17.06 6.43 4.31
N GLY A 251 17.68 7.38 3.60
CA GLY A 251 19.02 7.86 3.93
C GLY A 251 20.17 6.87 3.64
N LYS A 252 19.90 5.75 2.98
CA LYS A 252 20.90 4.74 2.64
C LYS A 252 21.62 5.06 1.33
N SER A 253 22.92 4.80 1.31
CA SER A 253 23.72 4.83 0.09
C SER A 253 23.30 3.68 -0.86
N THR A 254 23.72 3.77 -2.13
CA THR A 254 23.42 2.73 -3.13
C THR A 254 23.94 1.35 -2.70
N TRP A 255 25.13 1.29 -2.10
CA TRP A 255 25.71 0.03 -1.61
C TRP A 255 24.93 -0.57 -0.44
N GLU A 256 24.51 0.25 0.53
CA GLU A 256 23.67 -0.20 1.64
C GLU A 256 22.31 -0.68 1.14
N ARG A 257 21.74 0.00 0.12
CA ARG A 257 20.50 -0.44 -0.51
C ARG A 257 20.65 -1.81 -1.17
N ALA A 258 21.67 -1.99 -1.99
CA ALA A 258 21.95 -3.27 -2.64
C ALA A 258 22.08 -4.39 -1.59
N GLU A 259 22.87 -4.18 -0.52
CA GLU A 259 23.05 -5.15 0.56
C GLU A 259 21.71 -5.49 1.24
N GLY A 260 20.95 -4.47 1.65
CA GLY A 260 19.70 -4.66 2.35
C GLY A 260 18.64 -5.34 1.48
N LEU A 261 18.51 -4.94 0.22
CA LEU A 261 17.53 -5.52 -0.70
C LEU A 261 17.88 -6.95 -1.12
N ILE A 262 19.17 -7.27 -1.30
CA ILE A 262 19.61 -8.65 -1.51
C ILE A 262 19.28 -9.53 -0.30
N GLY A 263 19.41 -8.98 0.92
CA GLY A 263 18.98 -9.67 2.14
C GLY A 263 17.48 -10.01 2.18
N LEU A 264 16.64 -9.19 1.53
CA LEU A 264 15.19 -9.41 1.41
C LEU A 264 14.80 -10.36 0.26
N ALA A 265 15.72 -10.67 -0.65
CA ALA A 265 15.46 -11.57 -1.77
C ALA A 265 15.35 -13.02 -1.30
N HIS A 266 14.60 -13.82 -2.05
CA HIS A 266 14.57 -15.27 -1.85
C HIS A 266 16.01 -15.85 -1.93
N PRO A 267 16.43 -16.72 -1.01
CA PRO A 267 17.81 -17.20 -0.90
C PRO A 267 18.40 -17.72 -2.20
N GLN A 268 17.59 -18.40 -3.01
CA GLN A 268 18.00 -18.94 -4.32
C GLN A 268 18.57 -17.89 -5.28
N PHE A 269 18.18 -16.61 -5.16
CA PHE A 269 18.58 -15.56 -6.11
C PHE A 269 19.68 -14.62 -5.55
N ARG A 270 20.08 -14.79 -4.28
CA ARG A 270 21.01 -13.82 -3.63
C ARG A 270 22.37 -13.78 -4.29
N GLU A 271 22.96 -14.93 -4.63
CA GLU A 271 24.28 -14.98 -5.27
C GLU A 271 24.25 -14.38 -6.69
N GLU A 272 23.19 -14.61 -7.46
CA GLU A 272 22.97 -13.97 -8.75
C GLU A 272 22.86 -12.45 -8.61
N LEU A 273 22.08 -11.98 -7.63
CA LEU A 273 21.92 -10.55 -7.37
C LEU A 273 23.23 -9.89 -6.92
N ILE A 274 24.06 -10.58 -6.14
CA ILE A 274 25.41 -10.11 -5.76
C ILE A 274 26.28 -9.97 -7.02
N ALA A 275 26.30 -10.98 -7.87
CA ALA A 275 27.10 -10.95 -9.10
C ALA A 275 26.67 -9.79 -10.03
N GLU A 276 25.39 -9.53 -10.16
CA GLU A 276 24.88 -8.39 -10.94
C GLU A 276 25.20 -7.04 -10.25
N ALA A 277 25.11 -6.96 -8.92
CA ALA A 277 25.50 -5.76 -8.17
C ALA A 277 27.01 -5.45 -8.30
N GLU A 278 27.86 -6.48 -8.36
CA GLU A 278 29.31 -6.33 -8.63
C GLU A 278 29.54 -5.76 -10.04
N LYS A 279 28.88 -6.27 -11.07
CA LYS A 279 28.94 -5.74 -12.45
C LYS A 279 28.48 -4.28 -12.54
N MET A 280 27.47 -3.92 -11.78
CA MET A 280 26.96 -2.55 -11.71
C MET A 280 27.80 -1.62 -10.82
N HIS A 281 28.87 -2.12 -10.20
CA HIS A 281 29.71 -1.39 -9.25
C HIS A 281 28.97 -0.82 -8.03
N ILE A 282 27.89 -1.50 -7.60
CA ILE A 282 27.10 -1.14 -6.40
C ILE A 282 27.24 -2.18 -5.27
N TRP A 283 28.21 -3.09 -5.37
CA TRP A 283 28.58 -4.03 -4.33
C TRP A 283 30.00 -3.75 -3.84
N ARG A 284 30.21 -3.72 -2.53
CA ARG A 284 31.51 -3.50 -1.91
C ARG A 284 32.03 -4.79 -1.29
N ARG A 285 33.36 -4.93 -1.21
CA ARG A 285 33.98 -6.05 -0.49
C ARG A 285 33.59 -6.09 0.98
N SER A 286 33.28 -4.93 1.58
CA SER A 286 32.79 -4.81 2.98
C SER A 286 31.33 -5.19 3.15
N ASN A 287 30.56 -5.35 2.07
CA ASN A 287 29.17 -5.77 2.18
C ASN A 287 29.11 -7.21 2.68
N LYS A 288 28.14 -7.50 3.52
CA LYS A 288 27.87 -8.86 4.03
C LYS A 288 27.31 -9.74 2.91
N ARG A 289 27.66 -11.00 2.96
CA ARG A 289 27.15 -12.02 2.04
C ARG A 289 26.22 -13.00 2.76
#